data_0b2e5fb6516456bc57b7e1b9d8ff2fb4
#
_entry.id   0b2e5fb6516456bc57b7e1b9d8ff2fb4
#
_cell.length_a   1.000
_cell.length_b   1.000
_cell.length_c   1.000
_cell.angle_alpha   90.00
_cell.angle_beta   90.00
_cell.angle_gamma   90.00
#
_symmetry.space_group_name_H-M   'P 1'
#
loop_
_entity.id
_entity.type
_entity.pdbx_description
1 polymer ?
#
loop_
_entity_poly.entity_id
_entity_poly.type
_entity_poly.pdbx_seq_one_letter_code
_entity_poly.pdbx_strand_id
1 'polypeptide(L)'
;KLLVLPDDIAGYGMDPNRLSVARAVRMSCSLPFFFDPVKIRVRQRRGGRTLRLAGQPVYIVDGGILSNYPLWIFDREIKERPPRIPIIGFQLVGSKEPGPREIRGPITMLQALFATMTTAHDLRYIEKHSRFRTVKIVSSMVHTTEFSISREKMLELFASGVEAGSEFFSRWTYAGYAHEWDQWVPPTVEK
;
A
#
# COMPACT_ATOMS: atom_id res chain seq x y z
N LYS A 1 4.24 -6.91 11.31
CA LYS A 1 3.02 -6.18 11.65
C LYS A 1 2.92 -4.91 10.79
N LEU A 2 1.76 -4.65 10.20
CA LEU A 2 1.47 -3.38 9.54
C LEU A 2 1.35 -2.25 10.58
N LEU A 3 1.93 -1.09 10.27
CA LEU A 3 1.81 0.14 11.06
C LEU A 3 1.08 1.20 10.23
N VAL A 4 0.00 1.73 10.78
CA VAL A 4 -0.70 2.89 10.19
C VAL A 4 -0.16 4.14 10.88
N LEU A 5 0.59 4.95 10.12
CA LEU A 5 1.17 6.18 10.63
C LEU A 5 0.17 7.35 10.43
N PRO A 6 0.14 8.32 11.36
CA PRO A 6 1.04 8.47 12.52
C PRO A 6 0.62 7.69 13.77
N ASP A 7 -0.60 7.15 13.86
CA ASP A 7 -1.23 6.72 15.12
C ASP A 7 -0.49 5.57 15.79
N ASP A 8 -0.12 4.53 15.03
CA ASP A 8 0.53 3.33 15.57
C ASP A 8 1.93 3.60 16.14
N ILE A 9 2.54 4.76 15.85
CA ILE A 9 3.85 5.11 16.37
C ILE A 9 3.82 5.35 17.89
N ALA A 10 2.63 5.64 18.45
CA ALA A 10 2.41 5.77 19.88
C ALA A 10 2.79 4.50 20.64
N GLY A 11 2.55 3.33 20.05
CA GLY A 11 2.93 2.03 20.61
C GLY A 11 4.45 1.86 20.80
N TYR A 12 5.26 2.70 20.17
CA TYR A 12 6.72 2.75 20.32
C TYR A 12 7.19 3.89 21.22
N GLY A 13 6.27 4.53 21.95
CA GLY A 13 6.57 5.62 22.88
C GLY A 13 6.95 6.92 22.19
N MET A 14 6.53 7.11 20.95
CA MET A 14 6.67 8.36 20.20
C MET A 14 5.33 9.08 20.11
N ASP A 15 5.37 10.41 20.08
CA ASP A 15 4.19 11.24 19.92
C ASP A 15 3.79 11.29 18.43
N PRO A 16 2.58 10.84 18.05
CA PRO A 16 2.09 10.90 16.67
C PRO A 16 2.13 12.31 16.07
N ASN A 17 1.79 13.34 16.88
CA ASN A 17 1.76 14.74 16.44
C ASN A 17 3.16 15.33 16.17
N ARG A 18 4.21 14.67 16.65
CA ARG A 18 5.61 15.07 16.42
C ARG A 18 6.31 14.25 15.35
N LEU A 19 5.64 13.30 14.74
CA LEU A 19 6.16 12.55 13.60
C LEU A 19 6.12 13.46 12.37
N SER A 20 7.28 13.84 11.83
CA SER A 20 7.31 14.63 10.59
C SER A 20 6.82 13.79 9.40
N VAL A 21 6.13 14.43 8.47
CA VAL A 21 5.64 13.80 7.23
C VAL A 21 6.80 13.17 6.46
N ALA A 22 7.93 13.87 6.33
CA ALA A 22 9.11 13.34 5.64
C ALA A 22 9.62 12.03 6.26
N ARG A 23 9.59 11.92 7.60
CA ARG A 23 9.98 10.70 8.29
C ARG A 23 8.98 9.57 8.10
N ALA A 24 7.68 9.88 8.12
CA ALA A 24 6.63 8.91 7.85
C ALA A 24 6.74 8.37 6.41
N VAL A 25 6.93 9.25 5.43
CA VAL A 25 7.17 8.85 4.03
C VAL A 25 8.42 7.99 3.92
N ARG A 26 9.54 8.38 4.58
CA ARG A 26 10.77 7.58 4.57
C ARG A 26 10.57 6.18 5.16
N MET A 27 9.74 6.04 6.18
CA MET A 27 9.36 4.74 6.75
C MET A 27 8.54 3.92 5.76
N SER A 28 7.53 4.55 5.15
CA SER A 28 6.61 3.91 4.20
C SER A 28 7.29 3.46 2.91
N CYS A 29 8.32 4.18 2.45
CA CYS A 29 9.05 3.91 1.21
C CYS A 29 10.38 3.16 1.45
N SER A 30 10.59 2.54 2.59
CA SER A 30 11.81 1.78 2.90
C SER A 30 11.77 0.39 2.28
N LEU A 31 11.75 0.33 0.94
CA LEU A 31 11.72 -0.93 0.18
C LEU A 31 12.93 -1.80 0.52
N PRO A 32 12.73 -3.02 1.05
CA PRO A 32 13.82 -3.92 1.38
C PRO A 32 14.74 -4.19 0.20
N PHE A 33 16.02 -4.38 0.48
CA PHE A 33 17.11 -4.58 -0.47
C PHE A 33 17.52 -3.33 -1.28
N PHE A 34 16.68 -2.29 -1.35
CA PHE A 34 16.97 -1.04 -2.05
C PHE A 34 17.29 0.10 -1.09
N PHE A 35 16.64 0.12 0.08
CA PHE A 35 16.84 1.16 1.08
C PHE A 35 17.09 0.56 2.46
N ASP A 36 17.91 1.24 3.25
CA ASP A 36 18.09 0.89 4.65
C ASP A 36 16.79 1.06 5.42
N PRO A 37 16.37 0.07 6.22
CA PRO A 37 15.18 0.17 7.04
C PRO A 37 15.33 1.24 8.12
N VAL A 38 14.22 1.91 8.44
CA VAL A 38 14.22 2.90 9.52
C VAL A 38 14.22 2.19 10.87
N LYS A 39 15.25 2.46 11.69
CA LYS A 39 15.39 1.87 13.03
C LYS A 39 14.66 2.71 14.06
N ILE A 40 13.73 2.08 14.79
CA ILE A 40 13.04 2.69 15.92
C ILE A 40 13.45 1.96 17.19
N ARG A 41 13.80 2.74 18.21
CA ARG A 41 14.02 2.20 19.57
C ARG A 41 12.80 2.50 20.41
N VAL A 42 12.21 1.45 20.98
CA VAL A 42 11.05 1.58 21.85
C VAL A 42 11.41 2.44 23.07
N ARG A 43 10.54 3.39 23.39
CA ARG A 43 10.69 4.26 24.54
C ARG A 43 9.52 4.02 25.49
N GLN A 44 9.77 3.88 26.74
CA GLN A 44 8.73 3.76 27.77
C GLN A 44 8.70 5.04 28.61
N ARG A 45 7.50 5.54 28.87
CA ARG A 45 7.30 6.65 29.81
C ARG A 45 7.06 6.05 31.21
N ARG A 46 7.91 6.39 32.16
CA ARG A 46 7.74 6.02 33.57
C ARG A 46 8.01 7.22 34.45
N GLY A 47 7.03 7.62 35.29
CA GLY A 47 7.20 8.76 36.21
C GLY A 47 7.53 10.10 35.49
N GLY A 48 6.90 10.38 34.34
CA GLY A 48 7.15 11.62 33.59
C GLY A 48 8.46 11.64 32.79
N ARG A 49 9.37 10.68 32.98
CA ARG A 49 10.63 10.55 32.25
C ARG A 49 10.51 9.55 31.11
N THR A 50 11.06 9.90 29.95
CA THR A 50 11.18 8.98 28.82
C THR A 50 12.42 8.09 29.00
N LEU A 51 12.21 6.82 29.26
CA LEU A 51 13.28 5.83 29.33
C LEU A 51 13.45 5.15 27.98
N ARG A 52 14.69 5.00 27.53
CA ARG A 52 15.00 4.08 26.43
C ARG A 52 14.96 2.67 26.97
N LEU A 53 14.07 1.82 26.46
CA LEU A 53 14.15 0.40 26.76
C LEU A 53 15.43 -0.16 26.12
N ALA A 54 16.20 -0.86 26.93
CA ALA A 54 17.34 -1.65 26.48
C ALA A 54 16.80 -2.86 25.71
N GLY A 55 16.49 -2.70 24.43
CA GLY A 55 15.94 -3.74 23.56
C GLY A 55 16.50 -3.61 22.16
N GLN A 56 16.33 -4.68 21.41
CA GLN A 56 16.64 -4.70 19.97
C GLN A 56 15.83 -3.60 19.26
N PRO A 57 16.42 -2.86 18.31
CA PRO A 57 15.68 -1.89 17.53
C PRO A 57 14.63 -2.59 16.66
N VAL A 58 13.47 -1.96 16.53
CA VAL A 58 12.46 -2.38 15.56
C VAL A 58 12.82 -1.78 14.21
N TYR A 59 12.82 -2.60 13.18
CA TYR A 59 13.10 -2.18 11.82
C TYR A 59 11.77 -1.94 11.10
N ILE A 60 11.58 -0.73 10.60
CA ILE A 60 10.44 -0.35 9.79
C ILE A 60 10.85 -0.42 8.33
N VAL A 61 10.07 -1.13 7.56
CA VAL A 61 10.24 -1.31 6.12
C VAL A 61 8.97 -0.89 5.39
N ASP A 62 9.02 -0.84 4.07
CA ASP A 62 7.90 -0.48 3.21
C ASP A 62 6.64 -1.27 3.56
N GLY A 63 5.52 -0.56 3.69
CA GLY A 63 4.22 -1.15 3.99
C GLY A 63 3.64 -1.98 2.85
N GLY A 64 4.09 -1.75 1.63
CA GLY A 64 3.70 -2.50 0.43
C GLY A 64 3.98 -4.00 0.50
N ILE A 65 4.87 -4.44 1.42
CA ILE A 65 5.10 -5.87 1.71
C ILE A 65 3.82 -6.55 2.20
N LEU A 66 3.02 -5.85 3.00
CA LEU A 66 1.81 -6.41 3.63
C LEU A 66 0.54 -5.87 2.99
N SER A 67 0.56 -4.66 2.46
CA SER A 67 -0.58 -4.02 1.81
C SER A 67 -0.08 -2.90 0.89
N ASN A 68 -0.02 -3.18 -0.39
CA ASN A 68 0.40 -2.22 -1.42
C ASN A 68 -0.78 -1.35 -1.92
N TYR A 69 -2.00 -1.76 -1.60
CA TYR A 69 -3.22 -1.04 -1.96
C TYR A 69 -4.16 -0.90 -0.74
N PRO A 70 -3.82 -0.05 0.24
CA PRO A 70 -4.50 0.04 1.52
C PRO A 70 -5.78 0.91 1.47
N LEU A 71 -6.70 0.66 0.53
CA LEU A 71 -7.94 1.41 0.35
C LEU A 71 -8.85 1.35 1.61
N TRP A 72 -8.74 0.25 2.37
CA TRP A 72 -9.46 0.03 3.62
C TRP A 72 -9.16 1.07 4.72
N ILE A 73 -8.04 1.80 4.64
CA ILE A 73 -7.72 2.86 5.61
C ILE A 73 -8.79 3.96 5.56
N PHE A 74 -9.23 4.32 4.36
CA PHE A 74 -10.27 5.33 4.17
C PHE A 74 -11.64 4.84 4.61
N ASP A 75 -11.90 3.53 4.58
CA ASP A 75 -13.18 2.94 4.97
C ASP A 75 -13.44 3.03 6.48
N ARG A 76 -12.38 3.13 7.29
CA ARG A 76 -12.48 3.22 8.76
C ARG A 76 -13.15 4.51 9.23
N GLU A 77 -13.04 5.58 8.47
CA GLU A 77 -13.56 6.90 8.83
C GLU A 77 -14.96 7.16 8.29
N ILE A 78 -15.49 6.24 7.47
CA ILE A 78 -16.81 6.39 6.86
C ILE A 78 -17.89 6.17 7.90
N LYS A 79 -18.61 7.24 8.23
CA LYS A 79 -19.76 7.23 9.15
C LYS A 79 -21.09 6.99 8.45
N GLU A 80 -21.20 7.44 7.21
CA GLU A 80 -22.39 7.36 6.36
C GLU A 80 -22.20 6.32 5.25
N ARG A 81 -23.19 5.49 5.01
CA ARG A 81 -23.16 4.50 3.93
C ARG A 81 -24.35 4.69 3.01
N PRO A 82 -24.14 4.86 1.71
CA PRO A 82 -22.86 5.06 1.01
C PRO A 82 -22.20 6.41 1.38
N PRO A 83 -20.87 6.52 1.25
CA PRO A 83 -20.20 7.79 1.54
C PRO A 83 -20.63 8.85 0.52
N ARG A 84 -20.90 10.08 0.98
CA ARG A 84 -21.30 11.21 0.12
C ARG A 84 -20.23 11.56 -0.92
N ILE A 85 -18.98 11.39 -0.55
CA ILE A 85 -17.83 11.56 -1.45
C ILE A 85 -17.31 10.18 -1.80
N PRO A 86 -17.34 9.77 -3.08
CA PRO A 86 -16.87 8.45 -3.46
C PRO A 86 -15.36 8.31 -3.26
N ILE A 87 -14.95 7.13 -2.77
CA ILE A 87 -13.55 6.76 -2.65
C ILE A 87 -13.21 5.88 -3.85
N ILE A 88 -12.35 6.38 -4.73
CA ILE A 88 -11.88 5.65 -5.91
C ILE A 88 -10.38 5.49 -5.79
N GLY A 89 -9.90 4.26 -5.95
CA GLY A 89 -8.49 3.93 -5.92
C GLY A 89 -7.95 3.61 -7.32
N PHE A 90 -6.68 3.93 -7.53
CA PHE A 90 -5.95 3.60 -8.76
C PHE A 90 -4.86 2.59 -8.41
N GLN A 91 -4.83 1.48 -9.14
CA GLN A 91 -3.86 0.42 -8.91
C GLN A 91 -3.07 0.13 -10.16
N LEU A 92 -1.73 0.19 -10.03
CA LEU A 92 -0.84 -0.32 -11.05
C LEU A 92 -0.81 -1.85 -10.95
N VAL A 93 -1.14 -2.53 -12.05
CA VAL A 93 -1.09 -3.99 -12.14
C VAL A 93 -0.04 -4.38 -13.19
N GLY A 94 0.75 -5.41 -12.88
CA GLY A 94 1.66 -5.99 -13.85
C GLY A 94 0.90 -6.68 -15.00
N SER A 95 1.63 -7.26 -15.96
CA SER A 95 0.99 -8.10 -16.99
C SER A 95 0.21 -9.25 -16.35
N LYS A 96 -0.89 -9.66 -16.98
CA LYS A 96 -1.83 -10.70 -16.47
C LYS A 96 -1.15 -12.03 -16.12
N GLU A 97 0.00 -12.30 -16.71
CA GLU A 97 0.80 -13.49 -16.42
C GLU A 97 2.25 -13.08 -16.19
N PRO A 98 2.68 -12.89 -14.93
CA PRO A 98 4.11 -12.79 -14.67
C PRO A 98 4.76 -14.10 -15.08
N GLY A 99 5.59 -14.05 -16.10
CA GLY A 99 6.40 -15.21 -16.53
C GLY A 99 7.25 -15.76 -15.38
N PRO A 100 7.77 -16.97 -15.50
CA PRO A 100 8.61 -17.58 -14.47
C PRO A 100 9.83 -16.69 -14.21
N ARG A 101 10.08 -16.41 -12.92
CA ARG A 101 11.25 -15.61 -12.52
C ARG A 101 12.48 -16.48 -12.46
N GLU A 102 13.56 -16.01 -13.06
CA GLU A 102 14.83 -16.72 -13.01
C GLU A 102 15.46 -16.56 -11.62
N ILE A 103 15.65 -17.69 -10.94
CA ILE A 103 16.27 -17.75 -9.62
C ILE A 103 17.72 -18.20 -9.81
N ARG A 104 18.67 -17.28 -9.62
CA ARG A 104 20.11 -17.54 -9.76
C ARG A 104 20.84 -17.69 -8.42
N GLY A 105 20.16 -17.50 -7.30
CA GLY A 105 20.74 -17.60 -5.96
C GLY A 105 19.81 -17.13 -4.85
N PRO A 106 20.28 -17.13 -3.59
CA PRO A 106 19.45 -16.80 -2.43
C PRO A 106 18.82 -15.40 -2.48
N ILE A 107 19.54 -14.42 -3.01
CA ILE A 107 19.06 -13.03 -3.10
C ILE A 107 17.93 -12.93 -4.12
N THR A 108 18.08 -13.51 -5.31
CA THR A 108 17.05 -13.52 -6.35
C THR A 108 15.83 -14.34 -5.92
N MET A 109 16.03 -15.40 -5.13
CA MET A 109 14.94 -16.17 -4.52
C MET A 109 14.16 -15.33 -3.51
N LEU A 110 14.84 -14.60 -2.61
CA LEU A 110 14.19 -13.70 -1.66
C LEU A 110 13.41 -12.58 -2.35
N GLN A 111 13.97 -12.00 -3.40
CA GLN A 111 13.29 -11.00 -4.22
C GLN A 111 12.03 -11.58 -4.90
N ALA A 112 12.10 -12.80 -5.44
CA ALA A 112 10.97 -13.47 -6.04
C ALA A 112 9.87 -13.78 -5.03
N LEU A 113 10.22 -14.28 -3.84
CA LEU A 113 9.28 -14.52 -2.74
C LEU A 113 8.59 -13.23 -2.30
N PHE A 114 9.37 -12.17 -2.11
CA PHE A 114 8.85 -10.87 -1.74
C PHE A 114 7.81 -10.35 -2.75
N ALA A 115 8.15 -10.38 -4.03
CA ALA A 115 7.25 -9.93 -5.09
C ALA A 115 5.99 -10.80 -5.21
N THR A 116 6.10 -12.11 -4.94
CA THR A 116 4.95 -13.02 -4.93
C THR A 116 4.02 -12.72 -3.76
N MET A 117 4.57 -12.46 -2.57
CA MET A 117 3.78 -12.11 -1.38
C MET A 117 2.98 -10.82 -1.57
N THR A 118 3.62 -9.75 -2.08
CA THR A 118 2.95 -8.47 -2.34
C THR A 118 1.83 -8.60 -3.36
N THR A 119 2.07 -9.33 -4.45
CA THR A 119 1.06 -9.52 -5.50
C THR A 119 -0.12 -10.36 -5.02
N ALA A 120 0.13 -11.44 -4.29
CA ALA A 120 -0.91 -12.37 -3.85
C ALA A 120 -1.88 -11.74 -2.83
N HIS A 121 -1.37 -10.87 -1.95
CA HIS A 121 -2.20 -10.21 -0.94
C HIS A 121 -3.15 -9.19 -1.58
N ASP A 122 -2.65 -8.37 -2.47
CA ASP A 122 -3.44 -7.31 -3.12
C ASP A 122 -4.52 -7.87 -4.05
N LEU A 123 -4.21 -8.89 -4.84
CA LEU A 123 -5.19 -9.50 -5.75
C LEU A 123 -6.42 -10.02 -5.01
N ARG A 124 -6.22 -10.74 -3.91
CA ARG A 124 -7.35 -11.30 -3.12
C ARG A 124 -8.24 -10.22 -2.51
N TYR A 125 -7.65 -9.14 -2.02
CA TYR A 125 -8.41 -8.06 -1.39
C TYR A 125 -9.24 -7.28 -2.42
N ILE A 126 -8.64 -6.92 -3.55
CA ILE A 126 -9.26 -6.07 -4.55
C ILE A 126 -10.37 -6.80 -5.30
N GLU A 127 -10.14 -8.04 -5.71
CA GLU A 127 -11.12 -8.81 -6.46
C GLU A 127 -12.42 -9.03 -5.69
N LYS A 128 -12.31 -9.24 -4.38
CA LYS A 128 -13.46 -9.57 -3.54
C LYS A 128 -14.21 -8.35 -3.00
N HIS A 129 -13.50 -7.23 -2.73
CA HIS A 129 -14.06 -6.17 -1.88
C HIS A 129 -14.02 -4.76 -2.45
N SER A 130 -13.26 -4.51 -3.51
CA SER A 130 -13.01 -3.13 -3.96
C SER A 130 -13.08 -2.93 -5.48
N ARG A 131 -13.50 -3.96 -6.23
CA ARG A 131 -13.51 -3.92 -7.70
C ARG A 131 -14.33 -2.76 -8.27
N PHE A 132 -15.48 -2.45 -7.68
CA PHE A 132 -16.41 -1.42 -8.14
C PHE A 132 -15.87 0.02 -8.01
N ARG A 133 -14.78 0.19 -7.25
CA ARG A 133 -14.15 1.49 -6.97
C ARG A 133 -12.64 1.48 -7.23
N THR A 134 -12.15 0.52 -8.03
CA THR A 134 -10.74 0.40 -8.36
C THR A 134 -10.52 0.50 -9.86
N VAL A 135 -9.72 1.50 -10.27
CA VAL A 135 -9.20 1.62 -11.63
C VAL A 135 -7.89 0.83 -11.71
N LYS A 136 -7.87 -0.23 -12.52
CA LYS A 136 -6.67 -1.04 -12.75
C LYS A 136 -5.91 -0.51 -13.96
N ILE A 137 -4.68 -0.05 -13.76
CA ILE A 137 -3.80 0.48 -14.79
C ILE A 137 -2.74 -0.57 -15.09
N VAL A 138 -2.68 -1.03 -16.32
CA VAL A 138 -1.68 -2.02 -16.74
C VAL A 138 -0.33 -1.34 -16.92
N SER A 139 0.68 -1.83 -16.19
CA SER A 139 2.05 -1.30 -16.19
C SER A 139 3.08 -2.37 -16.55
N SER A 140 2.79 -3.19 -17.56
CA SER A 140 3.65 -4.32 -17.96
C SER A 140 5.06 -3.92 -18.40
N MET A 141 5.25 -2.66 -18.79
CA MET A 141 6.51 -2.13 -19.33
C MET A 141 7.47 -1.59 -18.27
N VAL A 142 6.99 -1.41 -17.02
CA VAL A 142 7.77 -0.77 -15.94
C VAL A 142 7.79 -1.65 -14.70
N HIS A 143 9.00 -1.92 -14.19
CA HIS A 143 9.15 -2.63 -12.92
C HIS A 143 9.15 -1.67 -11.73
N THR A 144 8.61 -2.09 -10.60
CA THR A 144 8.55 -1.29 -9.34
C THR A 144 9.95 -0.81 -8.89
N THR A 145 11.00 -1.50 -9.31
CA THR A 145 12.39 -1.19 -8.96
C THR A 145 13.16 -0.46 -10.05
N GLU A 146 12.49 -0.06 -11.11
CA GLU A 146 13.08 0.71 -12.22
C GLU A 146 13.02 2.21 -11.89
N PHE A 147 14.06 2.73 -11.21
CA PHE A 147 14.09 4.13 -10.76
C PHE A 147 14.44 5.13 -11.88
N SER A 148 14.90 4.66 -13.04
CA SER A 148 15.27 5.50 -14.20
C SER A 148 14.49 5.04 -15.41
N ILE A 149 13.22 5.43 -15.50
CA ILE A 149 12.38 5.11 -16.65
C ILE A 149 12.63 6.08 -17.81
N SER A 150 12.63 5.58 -19.05
CA SER A 150 12.77 6.42 -20.23
C SER A 150 11.51 7.27 -20.46
N ARG A 151 11.66 8.34 -21.25
CA ARG A 151 10.53 9.22 -21.60
C ARG A 151 9.43 8.47 -22.35
N GLU A 152 9.79 7.54 -23.20
CA GLU A 152 8.88 6.69 -23.96
C GLU A 152 8.01 5.86 -23.02
N LYS A 153 8.65 5.15 -22.06
CA LYS A 153 7.93 4.37 -21.05
C LYS A 153 7.02 5.23 -20.16
N MET A 154 7.45 6.47 -19.84
CA MET A 154 6.60 7.41 -19.10
C MET A 154 5.34 7.77 -19.88
N LEU A 155 5.46 8.02 -21.19
CA LEU A 155 4.33 8.35 -22.05
C LEU A 155 3.38 7.16 -22.23
N GLU A 156 3.91 5.97 -22.40
CA GLU A 156 3.13 4.73 -22.49
C GLU A 156 2.34 4.46 -21.18
N LEU A 157 3.01 4.60 -20.02
CA LEU A 157 2.36 4.44 -18.73
C LEU A 157 1.27 5.50 -18.50
N PHE A 158 1.51 6.74 -18.92
CA PHE A 158 0.50 7.80 -18.87
C PHE A 158 -0.69 7.49 -19.78
N ALA A 159 -0.45 7.05 -21.01
CA ALA A 159 -1.51 6.65 -21.94
C ALA A 159 -2.36 5.51 -21.40
N SER A 160 -1.71 4.48 -20.82
CA SER A 160 -2.38 3.37 -20.15
C SER A 160 -3.26 3.84 -18.97
N GLY A 161 -2.81 4.83 -18.23
CA GLY A 161 -3.59 5.45 -17.16
C GLY A 161 -4.82 6.21 -17.68
N VAL A 162 -4.67 6.97 -18.76
CA VAL A 162 -5.76 7.69 -19.41
C VAL A 162 -6.81 6.72 -19.96
N GLU A 163 -6.38 5.66 -20.64
CA GLU A 163 -7.27 4.61 -21.17
C GLU A 163 -8.06 3.93 -20.06
N ALA A 164 -7.39 3.44 -19.03
CA ALA A 164 -8.02 2.77 -17.89
C ALA A 164 -9.00 3.69 -17.14
N GLY A 165 -8.65 4.95 -16.95
CA GLY A 165 -9.53 5.95 -16.35
C GLY A 165 -10.74 6.23 -17.23
N SER A 166 -10.56 6.42 -18.52
CA SER A 166 -11.65 6.68 -19.48
C SER A 166 -12.62 5.50 -19.54
N GLU A 167 -12.11 4.27 -19.59
CA GLU A 167 -12.93 3.06 -19.56
C GLU A 167 -13.74 2.95 -18.26
N PHE A 168 -13.09 3.17 -17.12
CA PHE A 168 -13.75 3.11 -15.82
C PHE A 168 -14.86 4.15 -15.72
N PHE A 169 -14.57 5.43 -15.97
CA PHE A 169 -15.53 6.53 -15.81
C PHE A 169 -16.61 6.57 -16.88
N SER A 170 -16.43 5.92 -18.03
CA SER A 170 -17.52 5.78 -19.03
C SER A 170 -18.70 4.95 -18.51
N ARG A 171 -18.46 4.06 -17.55
CA ARG A 171 -19.48 3.17 -16.96
C ARG A 171 -19.81 3.49 -15.51
N TRP A 172 -19.00 4.31 -14.88
CA TRP A 172 -19.15 4.63 -13.46
C TRP A 172 -20.28 5.64 -13.24
N THR A 173 -21.16 5.35 -12.29
CA THR A 173 -22.17 6.29 -11.80
C THR A 173 -22.21 6.27 -10.28
N TYR A 174 -22.59 7.40 -9.68
CA TYR A 174 -22.74 7.44 -8.22
C TYR A 174 -23.82 6.47 -7.73
N ALA A 175 -24.92 6.32 -8.46
CA ALA A 175 -26.00 5.37 -8.10
C ALA A 175 -25.49 3.92 -8.10
N GLY A 176 -24.71 3.52 -9.11
CA GLY A 176 -24.07 2.21 -9.17
C GLY A 176 -23.07 2.00 -8.02
N TYR A 177 -22.25 3.01 -7.75
CA TYR A 177 -21.31 3.00 -6.62
C TYR A 177 -22.03 2.84 -5.28
N ALA A 178 -23.13 3.57 -5.05
CA ALA A 178 -23.94 3.50 -3.83
C ALA A 178 -24.57 2.11 -3.67
N HIS A 179 -25.11 1.55 -4.75
CA HIS A 179 -25.69 0.20 -4.75
C HIS A 179 -24.67 -0.87 -4.36
N GLU A 180 -23.46 -0.82 -4.90
CA GLU A 180 -22.37 -1.75 -4.55
C GLU A 180 -21.95 -1.59 -3.06
N TRP A 181 -21.98 -0.37 -2.52
CA TRP A 181 -21.70 -0.10 -1.12
C TRP A 181 -22.73 -0.73 -0.17
N ASP A 182 -24.02 -0.74 -0.54
CA ASP A 182 -25.07 -1.33 0.27
C ASP A 182 -24.92 -2.86 0.37
N GLN A 183 -24.37 -3.47 -0.68
CA GLN A 183 -24.08 -4.90 -0.70
C GLN A 183 -22.72 -5.26 -0.13
N TRP A 184 -21.84 -4.27 0.04
CA TRP A 184 -20.47 -4.48 0.47
C TRP A 184 -20.38 -4.71 1.99
N VAL A 185 -19.85 -5.88 2.35
CA VAL A 185 -19.51 -6.19 3.75
C VAL A 185 -18.02 -5.87 3.94
N PRO A 186 -17.67 -4.95 4.85
CA PRO A 186 -16.28 -4.65 5.12
C PRO A 186 -15.54 -5.91 5.59
N PRO A 187 -14.34 -6.17 5.09
CA PRO A 187 -13.55 -7.29 5.57
C PRO A 187 -13.27 -7.10 7.07
N THR A 188 -13.42 -8.17 7.83
CA THR A 188 -13.00 -8.20 9.24
C THR A 188 -11.48 -8.07 9.27
N VAL A 189 -10.98 -6.89 9.57
CA VAL A 189 -9.55 -6.69 9.77
C VAL A 189 -9.21 -7.26 11.14
N GLU A 190 -8.72 -8.50 11.16
CA GLU A 190 -8.09 -9.05 12.37
C GLU A 190 -6.91 -8.15 12.75
N LYS A 191 -6.95 -7.65 14.00
CA LYS A 191 -5.92 -6.77 14.57
C LYS A 191 -4.64 -7.51 14.92
#